data_db63e6eaf76d470395900155c6d33f1f
#
_entry.id   db63e6eaf76d470395900155c6d33f1f
#
_cell.length_a   1.000
_cell.length_b   1.000
_cell.length_c   1.000
_cell.angle_alpha   90.00
_cell.angle_beta   90.00
_cell.angle_gamma   90.00
#
_symmetry.space_group_name_H-M   'P 1'
#
loop_
_entity.id
_entity.type
_entity.pdbx_description
1 polymer ?
#
loop_
_entity_poly.entity_id
_entity_poly.type
_entity_poly.pdbx_seq_one_letter_code
_entity_poly.pdbx_strand_id
1 'polypeptide(L)'
;MTTTTTAAPLLTLDDVRAAAARIAGQVVRTPTLHSKTLSEITGAEIWLKFENLQFTAAYKERGALNALLQLSDEQRAKGVIAASAGNHAQGLSYHGTRLGMPVTIVMPRTTPTVKIMQTESVGGTVVLEGETFDEAYAHARLLEAERGMTFVHPFDDPQVAAGQGTVALEMLEDVPELETLVVPIGGGGLFSGMGTAARGLKPSIGLVGVQATLFPSMYAKLKGLDLPCGGDTIAEGIAVKEPGTFTSAVLKKIADDIVLVSEPALETAVAVLLQIEKTVVEGAGAAGLAAVMTHRKRFAGRKIGLVLCGGNIDTRLLANVLLRDLARSGRLARLRLTLQDRPGALFKVVEDFNRHQVNILEVWHNRIFTSLPAKGLTAEIECEARDREQIDLLVASLRAKGYDVTQVELG
;
A
#
# COMPACT_ATOMS: atom_id res chain seq x y z
N MET A 1 -39.24 -0.65 -32.13
CA MET A 1 -37.81 -0.37 -32.41
C MET A 1 -37.05 -0.53 -31.09
N THR A 2 -36.45 -1.69 -30.89
CA THR A 2 -35.64 -2.00 -29.71
C THR A 2 -34.28 -1.31 -29.89
N THR A 3 -34.03 -0.24 -29.15
CA THR A 3 -32.71 0.38 -29.04
C THR A 3 -31.77 -0.59 -28.37
N THR A 4 -30.95 -1.24 -29.17
CA THR A 4 -29.80 -2.01 -28.70
C THR A 4 -28.80 -1.02 -28.10
N THR A 5 -28.77 -0.91 -26.77
CA THR A 5 -27.73 -0.21 -26.04
C THR A 5 -26.43 -0.99 -26.28
N THR A 6 -25.61 -0.53 -27.22
CA THR A 6 -24.25 -1.03 -27.40
C THR A 6 -23.50 -0.78 -26.09
N ALA A 7 -23.17 -1.86 -25.39
CA ALA A 7 -22.32 -1.80 -24.23
C ALA A 7 -21.00 -1.12 -24.62
N ALA A 8 -20.56 -0.13 -23.82
CA ALA A 8 -19.29 0.56 -24.04
C ALA A 8 -18.17 -0.47 -24.23
N PRO A 9 -17.24 -0.25 -25.18
CA PRO A 9 -16.15 -1.19 -25.42
C PRO A 9 -15.36 -1.38 -24.15
N LEU A 10 -15.27 -2.62 -23.68
CA LEU A 10 -14.39 -2.98 -22.58
C LEU A 10 -12.95 -2.88 -23.04
N LEU A 11 -12.05 -2.57 -22.10
CA LEU A 11 -10.62 -2.58 -22.33
C LEU A 11 -10.17 -3.91 -22.98
N THR A 12 -9.29 -3.85 -23.96
CA THR A 12 -8.76 -4.99 -24.72
C THR A 12 -7.24 -5.12 -24.56
N LEU A 13 -6.68 -6.30 -24.91
CA LEU A 13 -5.23 -6.49 -24.97
C LEU A 13 -4.58 -5.53 -25.99
N ASP A 14 -5.25 -5.23 -27.09
CA ASP A 14 -4.71 -4.35 -28.12
C ASP A 14 -4.64 -2.90 -27.65
N ASP A 15 -5.58 -2.45 -26.82
CA ASP A 15 -5.50 -1.14 -26.15
C ASP A 15 -4.26 -1.07 -25.24
N VAL A 16 -3.96 -2.15 -24.50
CA VAL A 16 -2.79 -2.19 -23.62
C VAL A 16 -1.49 -2.24 -24.44
N ARG A 17 -1.45 -2.99 -25.55
CA ARG A 17 -0.30 -3.01 -26.49
C ARG A 17 -0.07 -1.64 -27.11
N ALA A 18 -1.12 -0.96 -27.52
CA ALA A 18 -1.05 0.40 -28.04
C ALA A 18 -0.52 1.38 -26.98
N ALA A 19 -0.96 1.22 -25.73
CA ALA A 19 -0.44 1.99 -24.60
C ALA A 19 1.06 1.71 -24.39
N ALA A 20 1.48 0.44 -24.40
CA ALA A 20 2.88 0.06 -24.26
C ALA A 20 3.76 0.70 -25.35
N ALA A 21 3.33 0.65 -26.61
CA ALA A 21 4.05 1.30 -27.71
C ALA A 21 4.12 2.84 -27.53
N ARG A 22 3.06 3.45 -27.01
CA ARG A 22 2.97 4.90 -26.81
C ARG A 22 3.87 5.43 -25.71
N ILE A 23 3.99 4.69 -24.59
CA ILE A 23 4.80 5.11 -23.44
C ILE A 23 6.23 4.57 -23.48
N ALA A 24 6.60 3.77 -24.51
CA ALA A 24 7.91 3.16 -24.65
C ALA A 24 9.04 4.17 -24.52
N GLY A 25 10.05 3.85 -23.69
CA GLY A 25 11.20 4.70 -23.44
C GLY A 25 10.92 5.96 -22.59
N GLN A 26 9.69 6.17 -22.14
CA GLN A 26 9.29 7.35 -21.35
C GLN A 26 8.95 7.01 -19.90
N VAL A 27 8.81 5.75 -19.58
CA VAL A 27 8.69 5.18 -18.22
C VAL A 27 9.78 4.14 -18.03
N VAL A 28 10.10 3.82 -16.79
CA VAL A 28 11.08 2.77 -16.49
C VAL A 28 10.45 1.40 -16.76
N ARG A 29 11.09 0.55 -17.58
CA ARG A 29 10.81 -0.88 -17.59
C ARG A 29 11.41 -1.47 -16.33
N THR A 30 10.60 -1.53 -15.27
CA THR A 30 11.03 -2.02 -13.96
C THR A 30 11.34 -3.52 -14.00
N PRO A 31 12.25 -4.05 -13.18
CA PRO A 31 12.57 -5.47 -13.19
C PRO A 31 11.42 -6.32 -12.65
N THR A 32 11.32 -7.55 -13.15
CA THR A 32 10.53 -8.65 -12.58
C THR A 32 11.51 -9.69 -12.05
N LEU A 33 11.62 -9.82 -10.72
CA LEU A 33 12.65 -10.66 -10.08
C LEU A 33 12.04 -11.77 -9.22
N HIS A 34 12.68 -12.94 -9.25
CA HIS A 34 12.35 -14.04 -8.35
C HIS A 34 12.89 -13.78 -6.95
N SER A 35 12.02 -13.88 -5.94
CA SER A 35 12.44 -13.83 -4.54
C SER A 35 12.54 -15.23 -3.95
N LYS A 36 13.76 -15.73 -3.79
CA LYS A 36 14.00 -17.04 -3.19
C LYS A 36 13.50 -17.11 -1.74
N THR A 37 13.84 -16.11 -0.93
CA THR A 37 13.50 -16.08 0.49
C THR A 37 11.99 -15.96 0.71
N LEU A 38 11.29 -15.09 -0.04
CA LEU A 38 9.83 -15.00 0.04
C LEU A 38 9.16 -16.29 -0.44
N SER A 39 9.73 -16.96 -1.43
CA SER A 39 9.23 -18.25 -1.89
C SER A 39 9.33 -19.32 -0.81
N GLU A 40 10.44 -19.39 -0.10
CA GLU A 40 10.63 -20.31 1.05
C GLU A 40 9.65 -19.99 2.19
N ILE A 41 9.45 -18.72 2.52
CA ILE A 41 8.53 -18.28 3.58
C ILE A 41 7.08 -18.60 3.23
N THR A 42 6.66 -18.40 1.99
CA THR A 42 5.27 -18.51 1.59
C THR A 42 4.87 -19.91 1.11
N GLY A 43 5.84 -20.69 0.64
CA GLY A 43 5.61 -21.98 -0.03
C GLY A 43 5.09 -21.83 -1.46
N ALA A 44 5.16 -20.64 -2.04
CA ALA A 44 4.85 -20.33 -3.44
C ALA A 44 6.12 -19.84 -4.14
N GLU A 45 6.21 -19.91 -5.45
CA GLU A 45 7.30 -19.32 -6.22
C GLU A 45 6.97 -17.84 -6.50
N ILE A 46 7.61 -16.91 -5.76
CA ILE A 46 7.26 -15.48 -5.75
C ILE A 46 8.11 -14.69 -6.72
N TRP A 47 7.46 -14.01 -7.64
CA TRP A 47 8.03 -13.07 -8.59
C TRP A 47 7.50 -11.65 -8.32
N LEU A 48 8.40 -10.68 -8.19
CA LEU A 48 8.09 -9.32 -7.81
C LEU A 48 8.33 -8.37 -8.97
N LYS A 49 7.35 -7.57 -9.32
CA LYS A 49 7.45 -6.44 -10.26
C LYS A 49 7.65 -5.15 -9.47
N PHE A 50 8.78 -4.51 -9.63
CA PHE A 50 9.23 -3.38 -8.79
C PHE A 50 8.74 -2.03 -9.31
N GLU A 51 7.43 -1.78 -9.37
CA GLU A 51 6.87 -0.49 -9.81
C GLU A 51 7.14 0.67 -8.84
N ASN A 52 7.57 0.40 -7.61
CA ASN A 52 8.12 1.38 -6.69
C ASN A 52 9.47 1.98 -7.16
N LEU A 53 10.08 1.46 -8.22
CA LEU A 53 11.30 1.99 -8.83
C LEU A 53 11.03 2.92 -10.03
N GLN A 54 9.78 3.25 -10.32
CA GLN A 54 9.47 4.33 -11.25
C GLN A 54 10.00 5.66 -10.69
N PHE A 55 10.15 6.69 -11.52
CA PHE A 55 10.69 7.98 -11.08
C PHE A 55 9.87 8.62 -9.95
N THR A 56 8.53 8.58 -10.04
CA THR A 56 7.63 9.04 -8.97
C THR A 56 7.31 7.93 -7.96
N ALA A 57 8.13 6.90 -7.91
CA ALA A 57 8.03 5.74 -7.03
C ALA A 57 6.67 5.00 -7.10
N ALA A 58 5.94 5.03 -8.22
CA ALA A 58 4.69 4.30 -8.37
C ALA A 58 4.31 4.04 -9.84
N TYR A 59 3.60 2.93 -10.08
CA TYR A 59 3.07 2.53 -11.38
C TYR A 59 2.17 3.56 -12.06
N LYS A 60 1.65 4.51 -11.31
CA LYS A 60 0.70 5.54 -11.79
C LYS A 60 1.23 6.36 -12.97
N GLU A 61 2.54 6.46 -13.11
CA GLU A 61 3.18 7.10 -14.24
C GLU A 61 2.72 6.55 -15.58
N ARG A 62 2.58 5.23 -15.69
CA ARG A 62 2.23 4.53 -16.93
C ARG A 62 0.88 4.97 -17.47
N GLY A 63 -0.15 4.93 -16.63
CA GLY A 63 -1.50 5.34 -17.01
C GLY A 63 -1.64 6.84 -17.21
N ALA A 64 -1.01 7.65 -16.35
CA ALA A 64 -1.00 9.09 -16.51
C ALA A 64 -0.38 9.49 -17.85
N LEU A 65 0.80 9.00 -18.18
CA LEU A 65 1.48 9.28 -19.43
C LEU A 65 0.66 8.82 -20.64
N ASN A 66 0.11 7.58 -20.59
CA ASN A 66 -0.71 7.07 -21.69
C ASN A 66 -1.93 7.93 -21.97
N ALA A 67 -2.60 8.44 -20.95
CA ALA A 67 -3.72 9.35 -21.10
C ALA A 67 -3.28 10.72 -21.69
N LEU A 68 -2.21 11.31 -21.14
CA LEU A 68 -1.67 12.60 -21.59
C LEU A 68 -1.24 12.61 -23.05
N LEU A 69 -0.61 11.55 -23.54
CA LEU A 69 -0.14 11.44 -24.92
C LEU A 69 -1.27 11.38 -25.96
N GLN A 70 -2.50 11.14 -25.55
CA GLN A 70 -3.68 11.06 -26.42
C GLN A 70 -4.50 12.35 -26.47
N LEU A 71 -4.11 13.36 -25.70
CA LEU A 71 -4.77 14.66 -25.72
C LEU A 71 -4.47 15.41 -27.02
N SER A 72 -5.49 16.12 -27.56
CA SER A 72 -5.33 17.06 -28.68
C SER A 72 -4.47 18.26 -28.28
N ASP A 73 -3.93 18.98 -29.25
CA ASP A 73 -3.13 20.19 -28.98
C ASP A 73 -3.93 21.25 -28.23
N GLU A 74 -5.23 21.36 -28.50
CA GLU A 74 -6.12 22.25 -27.76
C GLU A 74 -6.27 21.84 -26.28
N GLN A 75 -6.47 20.54 -26.03
CA GLN A 75 -6.55 20.01 -24.66
C GLN A 75 -5.22 20.20 -23.91
N ARG A 76 -4.10 19.95 -24.58
CA ARG A 76 -2.75 20.15 -24.02
C ARG A 76 -2.53 21.61 -23.64
N ALA A 77 -2.92 22.56 -24.49
CA ALA A 77 -2.76 23.98 -24.23
C ALA A 77 -3.61 24.46 -23.03
N LYS A 78 -4.82 23.91 -22.85
CA LYS A 78 -5.68 24.19 -21.69
C LYS A 78 -5.20 23.51 -20.43
N GLY A 79 -4.44 22.43 -20.55
CA GLY A 79 -3.88 21.66 -19.44
C GLY A 79 -4.83 20.61 -18.86
N VAL A 80 -4.34 19.93 -17.84
CA VAL A 80 -5.03 18.82 -17.20
C VAL A 80 -5.26 19.07 -15.70
N ILE A 81 -6.29 18.44 -15.16
CA ILE A 81 -6.66 18.56 -13.76
C ILE A 81 -6.99 17.18 -13.17
N ALA A 82 -6.66 16.97 -11.90
CA ALA A 82 -7.07 15.80 -11.16
C ALA A 82 -7.33 16.13 -9.68
N ALA A 83 -8.14 15.31 -9.01
CA ALA A 83 -8.23 15.29 -7.56
C ALA A 83 -7.42 14.10 -7.04
N SER A 84 -6.33 14.37 -6.33
CA SER A 84 -5.47 13.32 -5.75
C SER A 84 -4.42 13.92 -4.83
N ALA A 85 -4.15 13.30 -3.69
CA ALA A 85 -3.06 13.67 -2.79
C ALA A 85 -1.93 12.62 -2.74
N GLY A 86 -1.86 11.71 -3.73
CA GLY A 86 -0.92 10.59 -3.73
C GLY A 86 -0.27 10.35 -5.09
N ASN A 87 0.03 9.09 -5.38
CA ASN A 87 0.79 8.65 -6.55
C ASN A 87 0.27 9.14 -7.90
N HIS A 88 -1.06 9.30 -8.04
CA HIS A 88 -1.63 9.82 -9.28
C HIS A 88 -1.30 11.32 -9.49
N ALA A 89 -1.36 12.10 -8.41
CA ALA A 89 -0.98 13.52 -8.46
C ALA A 89 0.46 13.69 -8.94
N GLN A 90 1.39 12.91 -8.37
CA GLN A 90 2.82 12.96 -8.74
C GLN A 90 3.05 12.49 -10.17
N GLY A 91 2.50 11.34 -10.58
CA GLY A 91 2.66 10.81 -11.92
C GLY A 91 2.08 11.73 -13.00
N LEU A 92 0.90 12.32 -12.76
CA LEU A 92 0.27 13.27 -13.68
C LEU A 92 1.07 14.57 -13.78
N SER A 93 1.52 15.12 -12.64
CA SER A 93 2.31 16.35 -12.59
C SER A 93 3.65 16.19 -13.30
N TYR A 94 4.36 15.10 -13.00
CA TYR A 94 5.65 14.80 -13.61
C TYR A 94 5.57 14.72 -15.15
N HIS A 95 4.67 13.88 -15.66
CA HIS A 95 4.58 13.69 -17.10
C HIS A 95 3.92 14.88 -17.81
N GLY A 96 2.93 15.54 -17.21
CA GLY A 96 2.31 16.73 -17.79
C GLY A 96 3.33 17.87 -17.93
N THR A 97 4.13 18.12 -16.90
CA THR A 97 5.23 19.12 -16.93
C THR A 97 6.29 18.78 -17.97
N ARG A 98 6.73 17.50 -18.06
CA ARG A 98 7.64 17.06 -19.11
C ARG A 98 7.12 17.28 -20.52
N LEU A 99 5.82 17.19 -20.70
CA LEU A 99 5.15 17.40 -22.00
C LEU A 99 4.76 18.85 -22.24
N GLY A 100 5.16 19.78 -21.35
CA GLY A 100 4.88 21.21 -21.47
C GLY A 100 3.41 21.58 -21.22
N MET A 101 2.64 20.74 -20.53
CA MET A 101 1.23 20.96 -20.22
C MET A 101 1.06 21.54 -18.81
N PRO A 102 0.18 22.55 -18.62
CA PRO A 102 -0.24 22.96 -17.28
C PRO A 102 -0.94 21.81 -16.54
N VAL A 103 -0.54 21.54 -15.30
CA VAL A 103 -1.15 20.51 -14.46
C VAL A 103 -1.68 21.14 -13.17
N THR A 104 -2.95 20.96 -12.90
CA THR A 104 -3.59 21.39 -11.65
C THR A 104 -4.01 20.15 -10.85
N ILE A 105 -3.61 20.13 -9.58
CA ILE A 105 -3.99 19.05 -8.65
C ILE A 105 -4.79 19.65 -7.51
N VAL A 106 -6.01 19.18 -7.32
CA VAL A 106 -6.86 19.59 -6.19
C VAL A 106 -6.72 18.58 -5.07
N MET A 107 -6.42 19.08 -3.88
CA MET A 107 -6.23 18.27 -2.66
C MET A 107 -7.07 18.84 -1.53
N PRO A 108 -7.53 18.01 -0.56
CA PRO A 108 -8.12 18.50 0.67
C PRO A 108 -7.18 19.41 1.43
N ARG A 109 -7.71 20.39 2.17
CA ARG A 109 -6.92 21.29 3.04
C ARG A 109 -6.18 20.56 4.16
N THR A 110 -6.66 19.37 4.52
CA THR A 110 -6.06 18.47 5.52
C THR A 110 -4.88 17.66 4.98
N THR A 111 -4.52 17.81 3.70
CA THR A 111 -3.41 17.06 3.08
C THR A 111 -2.07 17.41 3.75
N PRO A 112 -1.27 16.40 4.17
CA PRO A 112 0.05 16.63 4.74
C PRO A 112 0.96 17.44 3.82
N THR A 113 1.68 18.42 4.38
CA THR A 113 2.56 19.34 3.64
C THR A 113 3.58 18.59 2.76
N VAL A 114 4.09 17.45 3.22
CA VAL A 114 5.05 16.64 2.46
C VAL A 114 4.48 16.19 1.11
N LYS A 115 3.19 15.82 1.04
CA LYS A 115 2.53 15.38 -0.21
C LYS A 115 2.31 16.55 -1.16
N ILE A 116 1.98 17.73 -0.62
CA ILE A 116 1.85 18.97 -1.39
C ILE A 116 3.21 19.30 -2.04
N MET A 117 4.26 19.38 -1.22
CA MET A 117 5.62 19.68 -1.71
C MET A 117 6.13 18.67 -2.73
N GLN A 118 5.87 17.38 -2.55
CA GLN A 118 6.23 16.35 -3.52
C GLN A 118 5.54 16.57 -4.88
N THR A 119 4.27 16.96 -4.88
CA THR A 119 3.52 17.23 -6.12
C THR A 119 4.03 18.51 -6.82
N GLU A 120 4.29 19.56 -6.04
CA GLU A 120 4.84 20.83 -6.57
C GLU A 120 6.27 20.65 -7.10
N SER A 121 7.10 19.84 -6.43
CA SER A 121 8.49 19.57 -6.84
C SER A 121 8.62 18.92 -8.22
N VAL A 122 7.57 18.24 -8.67
CA VAL A 122 7.50 17.64 -10.02
C VAL A 122 6.64 18.49 -11.00
N GLY A 123 6.33 19.75 -10.63
CA GLY A 123 5.76 20.76 -11.51
C GLY A 123 4.23 20.87 -11.50
N GLY A 124 3.54 20.18 -10.58
CA GLY A 124 2.10 20.35 -10.41
C GLY A 124 1.74 21.65 -9.69
N THR A 125 0.68 22.32 -10.11
CA THR A 125 0.07 23.43 -9.37
C THR A 125 -0.97 22.85 -8.42
N VAL A 126 -0.75 23.00 -7.10
CA VAL A 126 -1.67 22.46 -6.08
C VAL A 126 -2.72 23.51 -5.69
N VAL A 127 -3.97 23.09 -5.68
CA VAL A 127 -5.12 23.86 -5.17
C VAL A 127 -5.65 23.10 -3.94
N LEU A 128 -5.66 23.78 -2.78
CA LEU A 128 -6.18 23.21 -1.53
C LEU A 128 -7.64 23.64 -1.36
N GLU A 129 -8.57 22.68 -1.45
CA GLU A 129 -10.01 22.96 -1.31
C GLU A 129 -10.76 21.78 -0.71
N GLY A 130 -11.73 22.12 0.16
CA GLY A 130 -12.51 21.14 0.92
C GLY A 130 -11.72 20.48 2.07
N GLU A 131 -12.45 19.79 2.94
CA GLU A 131 -11.88 19.02 4.07
C GLU A 131 -11.74 17.52 3.73
N THR A 132 -12.50 17.07 2.73
CA THR A 132 -12.57 15.68 2.30
C THR A 132 -12.12 15.50 0.85
N PHE A 133 -11.80 14.26 0.47
CA PHE A 133 -11.50 13.93 -0.94
C PHE A 133 -12.68 14.25 -1.87
N ASP A 134 -13.91 13.98 -1.44
CA ASP A 134 -15.10 14.18 -2.25
C ASP A 134 -15.35 15.67 -2.54
N GLU A 135 -15.08 16.53 -1.56
CA GLU A 135 -15.16 17.99 -1.74
C GLU A 135 -14.07 18.50 -2.69
N ALA A 136 -12.83 18.03 -2.53
CA ALA A 136 -11.73 18.35 -3.44
C ALA A 136 -12.02 17.85 -4.87
N TYR A 137 -12.61 16.67 -5.01
CA TYR A 137 -13.04 16.11 -6.30
C TYR A 137 -14.11 16.98 -6.95
N ALA A 138 -15.14 17.36 -6.18
CA ALA A 138 -16.20 18.23 -6.69
C ALA A 138 -15.64 19.58 -7.17
N HIS A 139 -14.72 20.17 -6.41
CA HIS A 139 -14.05 21.41 -6.82
C HIS A 139 -13.18 21.25 -8.07
N ALA A 140 -12.47 20.13 -8.20
CA ALA A 140 -11.71 19.83 -9.41
C ALA A 140 -12.60 19.76 -10.65
N ARG A 141 -13.82 19.20 -10.52
CA ARG A 141 -14.81 19.15 -11.60
C ARG A 141 -15.37 20.55 -11.97
N LEU A 142 -15.49 21.45 -11.00
CA LEU A 142 -15.87 22.85 -11.26
C LEU A 142 -14.77 23.59 -12.05
N LEU A 143 -13.51 23.47 -11.59
CA LEU A 143 -12.37 24.09 -12.28
C LEU A 143 -12.15 23.54 -13.70
N GLU A 144 -12.37 22.24 -13.90
CA GLU A 144 -12.37 21.62 -15.23
C GLU A 144 -13.33 22.34 -16.18
N ALA A 145 -14.59 22.54 -15.74
CA ALA A 145 -15.62 23.19 -16.54
C ALA A 145 -15.32 24.69 -16.80
N GLU A 146 -14.88 25.41 -15.76
CA GLU A 146 -14.55 26.82 -15.84
C GLU A 146 -13.37 27.11 -16.77
N ARG A 147 -12.32 26.32 -16.69
CA ARG A 147 -11.05 26.55 -17.39
C ARG A 147 -10.93 25.75 -18.67
N GLY A 148 -11.89 24.86 -18.95
CA GLY A 148 -11.87 23.95 -20.08
C GLY A 148 -10.71 22.96 -20.06
N MET A 149 -10.19 22.64 -18.87
CA MET A 149 -9.11 21.65 -18.66
C MET A 149 -9.64 20.23 -18.92
N THR A 150 -8.74 19.27 -19.09
CA THR A 150 -9.12 17.86 -19.19
C THR A 150 -8.93 17.17 -17.84
N PHE A 151 -10.00 16.60 -17.29
CA PHE A 151 -9.90 15.81 -16.06
C PHE A 151 -9.30 14.44 -16.36
N VAL A 152 -8.19 14.08 -15.68
CA VAL A 152 -7.57 12.77 -15.79
C VAL A 152 -7.89 11.96 -14.55
N HIS A 153 -8.82 11.00 -14.71
CA HIS A 153 -9.30 10.20 -13.59
C HIS A 153 -8.23 9.24 -13.08
N PRO A 154 -8.01 9.10 -11.74
CA PRO A 154 -6.93 8.29 -11.18
C PRO A 154 -7.03 6.78 -11.46
N PHE A 155 -8.20 6.26 -11.88
CA PHE A 155 -8.43 4.83 -12.11
C PHE A 155 -9.61 4.50 -13.04
N ASP A 156 -10.70 5.29 -13.04
CA ASP A 156 -11.93 4.97 -13.81
C ASP A 156 -11.91 5.60 -15.21
N ASP A 157 -10.85 5.30 -15.92
CA ASP A 157 -10.55 5.78 -17.26
C ASP A 157 -9.90 4.66 -18.09
N PRO A 158 -10.44 4.28 -19.26
CA PRO A 158 -9.88 3.23 -20.10
C PRO A 158 -8.43 3.48 -20.53
N GLN A 159 -8.06 4.74 -20.80
CA GLN A 159 -6.70 5.07 -21.24
C GLN A 159 -5.71 4.98 -20.07
N VAL A 160 -6.12 5.43 -18.88
CA VAL A 160 -5.33 5.24 -17.66
C VAL A 160 -5.18 3.74 -17.38
N ALA A 161 -6.26 2.96 -17.42
CA ALA A 161 -6.21 1.52 -17.18
C ALA A 161 -5.36 0.78 -18.23
N ALA A 162 -5.42 1.17 -19.50
CA ALA A 162 -4.56 0.60 -20.56
C ALA A 162 -3.08 0.79 -20.26
N GLY A 163 -2.67 1.99 -19.83
CA GLY A 163 -1.30 2.27 -19.41
C GLY A 163 -0.87 1.40 -18.23
N GLN A 164 -1.73 1.19 -17.23
CA GLN A 164 -1.45 0.31 -16.08
C GLN A 164 -1.31 -1.15 -16.50
N GLY A 165 -2.00 -1.57 -17.56
CA GLY A 165 -1.93 -2.92 -18.11
C GLY A 165 -0.54 -3.31 -18.63
N THR A 166 0.28 -2.33 -19.00
CA THR A 166 1.66 -2.55 -19.47
C THR A 166 2.54 -3.24 -18.43
N VAL A 167 2.21 -3.11 -17.14
CA VAL A 167 2.87 -3.83 -16.04
C VAL A 167 2.77 -5.34 -16.25
N ALA A 168 1.57 -5.85 -16.57
CA ALA A 168 1.37 -7.29 -16.80
C ALA A 168 1.96 -7.77 -18.12
N LEU A 169 2.00 -6.93 -19.17
CA LEU A 169 2.72 -7.27 -20.41
C LEU A 169 4.18 -7.57 -20.10
N GLU A 170 4.87 -6.65 -19.40
CA GLU A 170 6.27 -6.80 -19.05
C GLU A 170 6.50 -8.02 -18.13
N MET A 171 5.61 -8.24 -17.14
CA MET A 171 5.73 -9.40 -16.24
C MET A 171 5.64 -10.74 -16.98
N LEU A 172 4.71 -10.86 -17.95
CA LEU A 172 4.51 -12.08 -18.69
C LEU A 172 5.51 -12.27 -19.84
N GLU A 173 6.13 -11.19 -20.32
CA GLU A 173 7.31 -11.25 -21.18
C GLU A 173 8.53 -11.75 -20.41
N ASP A 174 8.77 -11.24 -19.19
CA ASP A 174 9.89 -11.62 -18.34
C ASP A 174 9.74 -13.05 -17.78
N VAL A 175 8.50 -13.44 -17.42
CA VAL A 175 8.17 -14.72 -16.75
C VAL A 175 6.88 -15.30 -17.34
N PRO A 176 6.94 -15.94 -18.53
CA PRO A 176 5.75 -16.51 -19.19
C PRO A 176 5.04 -17.62 -18.39
N GLU A 177 5.77 -18.25 -17.46
CA GLU A 177 5.26 -19.35 -16.63
C GLU A 177 4.39 -18.90 -15.47
N LEU A 178 4.25 -17.61 -15.18
CA LEU A 178 3.39 -17.13 -14.10
C LEU A 178 1.98 -17.74 -14.20
N GLU A 179 1.52 -18.29 -13.09
CA GLU A 179 0.23 -18.99 -13.01
C GLU A 179 -0.86 -18.11 -12.39
N THR A 180 -0.48 -17.15 -11.55
CA THR A 180 -1.42 -16.26 -10.87
C THR A 180 -0.79 -14.88 -10.68
N LEU A 181 -1.57 -13.83 -10.95
CA LEU A 181 -1.25 -12.47 -10.55
C LEU A 181 -2.09 -12.10 -9.33
N VAL A 182 -1.44 -11.55 -8.31
CA VAL A 182 -2.09 -11.02 -7.10
C VAL A 182 -1.91 -9.52 -7.08
N VAL A 183 -3.02 -8.78 -7.32
CA VAL A 183 -2.97 -7.35 -7.67
C VAL A 183 -3.77 -6.52 -6.67
N PRO A 184 -3.17 -5.46 -6.08
CA PRO A 184 -3.89 -4.52 -5.21
C PRO A 184 -5.03 -3.81 -5.93
N ILE A 185 -6.18 -3.65 -5.26
CA ILE A 185 -7.36 -2.98 -5.77
C ILE A 185 -7.75 -1.82 -4.85
N GLY A 186 -7.63 -0.58 -5.36
CA GLY A 186 -8.38 0.56 -4.86
C GLY A 186 -9.63 0.76 -5.71
N GLY A 187 -9.62 1.76 -6.60
CA GLY A 187 -10.71 1.99 -7.56
C GLY A 187 -10.74 1.03 -8.76
N GLY A 188 -9.77 0.11 -8.89
CA GLY A 188 -9.78 -0.96 -9.87
C GLY A 188 -8.95 -0.76 -11.14
N GLY A 189 -8.34 0.42 -11.37
CA GLY A 189 -7.63 0.73 -12.61
C GLY A 189 -6.43 -0.18 -12.90
N LEU A 190 -5.58 -0.45 -11.89
CA LEU A 190 -4.44 -1.34 -12.02
C LEU A 190 -4.89 -2.77 -12.37
N PHE A 191 -5.82 -3.30 -11.59
CA PHE A 191 -6.34 -4.66 -11.82
C PHE A 191 -7.02 -4.79 -13.19
N SER A 192 -7.82 -3.77 -13.60
CA SER A 192 -8.46 -3.76 -14.92
C SER A 192 -7.45 -3.86 -16.05
N GLY A 193 -6.42 -3.03 -16.00
CA GLY A 193 -5.36 -3.03 -17.03
C GLY A 193 -4.57 -4.32 -17.03
N MET A 194 -3.97 -4.67 -15.88
CA MET A 194 -3.14 -5.87 -15.75
C MET A 194 -3.92 -7.15 -16.06
N GLY A 195 -5.13 -7.28 -15.52
CA GLY A 195 -5.97 -8.46 -15.73
C GLY A 195 -6.40 -8.62 -17.19
N THR A 196 -6.75 -7.52 -17.87
CA THR A 196 -7.07 -7.56 -19.31
C THR A 196 -5.88 -8.02 -20.13
N ALA A 197 -4.69 -7.44 -19.89
CA ALA A 197 -3.47 -7.84 -20.58
C ALA A 197 -3.13 -9.32 -20.31
N ALA A 198 -3.16 -9.71 -19.04
CA ALA A 198 -2.81 -11.07 -18.63
C ALA A 198 -3.76 -12.13 -19.21
N ARG A 199 -5.08 -11.93 -19.14
CA ARG A 199 -6.07 -12.84 -19.74
C ARG A 199 -5.97 -12.89 -21.26
N GLY A 200 -5.66 -11.75 -21.89
CA GLY A 200 -5.47 -11.70 -23.35
C GLY A 200 -4.23 -12.48 -23.81
N LEU A 201 -3.15 -12.48 -23.02
CA LEU A 201 -1.92 -13.23 -23.32
C LEU A 201 -2.00 -14.70 -22.88
N LYS A 202 -2.54 -14.94 -21.70
CA LYS A 202 -2.64 -16.27 -21.08
C LYS A 202 -4.03 -16.47 -20.46
N PRO A 203 -5.00 -16.96 -21.23
CA PRO A 203 -6.40 -17.11 -20.78
C PRO A 203 -6.58 -17.93 -19.49
N SER A 204 -5.64 -18.83 -19.18
CA SER A 204 -5.64 -19.69 -18.00
C SER A 204 -5.04 -19.04 -16.73
N ILE A 205 -4.46 -17.85 -16.82
CA ILE A 205 -3.81 -17.22 -15.68
C ILE A 205 -4.81 -16.85 -14.58
N GLY A 206 -4.52 -17.18 -13.33
CA GLY A 206 -5.34 -16.78 -12.19
C GLY A 206 -5.20 -15.28 -11.90
N LEU A 207 -6.31 -14.62 -11.61
CA LEU A 207 -6.36 -13.19 -11.27
C LEU A 207 -7.03 -12.98 -9.92
N VAL A 208 -6.23 -12.69 -8.89
CA VAL A 208 -6.70 -12.47 -7.53
C VAL A 208 -6.48 -11.01 -7.15
N GLY A 209 -7.57 -10.33 -6.81
CA GLY A 209 -7.52 -8.98 -6.28
C GLY A 209 -7.25 -8.95 -4.78
N VAL A 210 -6.66 -7.87 -4.29
CA VAL A 210 -6.44 -7.65 -2.86
C VAL A 210 -6.95 -6.28 -2.45
N GLN A 211 -7.75 -6.22 -1.37
CA GLN A 211 -8.16 -4.98 -0.70
C GLN A 211 -7.85 -5.03 0.79
N ALA A 212 -7.67 -3.85 1.41
CA ALA A 212 -7.63 -3.74 2.86
C ALA A 212 -9.02 -4.03 3.45
N THR A 213 -9.08 -4.69 4.61
CA THR A 213 -10.34 -4.98 5.32
C THR A 213 -11.12 -3.70 5.66
N LEU A 214 -10.43 -2.57 5.84
CA LEU A 214 -11.04 -1.26 6.10
C LEU A 214 -11.67 -0.63 4.85
N PHE A 215 -11.26 -1.04 3.65
CA PHE A 215 -11.75 -0.50 2.38
C PHE A 215 -12.13 -1.62 1.39
N PRO A 216 -13.12 -2.47 1.73
CA PRO A 216 -13.53 -3.62 0.91
C PRO A 216 -14.51 -3.23 -0.21
N SER A 217 -14.44 -2.03 -0.73
CA SER A 217 -15.46 -1.43 -1.60
C SER A 217 -15.72 -2.20 -2.90
N MET A 218 -14.68 -2.62 -3.62
CA MET A 218 -14.83 -3.43 -4.82
C MET A 218 -15.29 -4.85 -4.51
N TYR A 219 -14.76 -5.46 -3.44
CA TYR A 219 -15.20 -6.76 -2.95
C TYR A 219 -16.72 -6.74 -2.63
N ALA A 220 -17.16 -5.76 -1.85
CA ALA A 220 -18.56 -5.57 -1.48
C ALA A 220 -19.44 -5.38 -2.73
N LYS A 221 -19.04 -4.49 -3.64
CA LYS A 221 -19.76 -4.20 -4.90
C LYS A 221 -19.93 -5.44 -5.77
N LEU A 222 -18.87 -6.23 -5.97
CA LEU A 222 -18.93 -7.43 -6.82
C LEU A 222 -19.70 -8.57 -6.19
N LYS A 223 -19.71 -8.66 -4.85
CA LYS A 223 -20.46 -9.68 -4.09
C LYS A 223 -21.90 -9.25 -3.75
N GLY A 224 -22.27 -7.99 -4.01
CA GLY A 224 -23.57 -7.43 -3.63
C GLY A 224 -23.75 -7.34 -2.11
N LEU A 225 -22.67 -7.03 -1.38
CA LEU A 225 -22.65 -6.90 0.07
C LEU A 225 -22.65 -5.42 0.46
N ASP A 226 -23.22 -5.12 1.63
CA ASP A 226 -23.07 -3.82 2.28
C ASP A 226 -22.08 -3.97 3.44
N LEU A 227 -20.86 -3.50 3.22
CA LEU A 227 -19.77 -3.58 4.20
C LEU A 227 -19.31 -2.18 4.58
N PRO A 228 -18.94 -1.96 5.86
CA PRO A 228 -18.37 -0.68 6.27
C PRO A 228 -17.08 -0.41 5.49
N CYS A 229 -16.93 0.84 5.05
CA CYS A 229 -15.79 1.28 4.25
C CYS A 229 -15.23 2.59 4.81
N GLY A 230 -14.08 2.54 5.46
CA GLY A 230 -13.41 3.69 6.07
C GLY A 230 -12.52 3.28 7.24
N GLY A 231 -11.80 4.26 7.77
CA GLY A 231 -10.83 4.09 8.84
C GLY A 231 -9.41 4.45 8.41
N ASP A 232 -8.48 4.33 9.35
CA ASP A 232 -7.07 4.63 9.12
C ASP A 232 -6.33 3.40 8.62
N THR A 233 -5.95 3.39 7.35
CA THR A 233 -5.18 2.31 6.73
C THR A 233 -3.81 2.81 6.29
N ILE A 234 -2.78 1.97 6.45
CA ILE A 234 -1.45 2.25 5.87
C ILE A 234 -1.45 2.04 4.34
N ALA A 235 -2.47 1.39 3.79
CA ALA A 235 -2.60 1.15 2.36
C ALA A 235 -3.38 2.27 1.64
N GLU A 236 -2.98 3.53 1.84
CA GLU A 236 -3.67 4.72 1.32
C GLU A 236 -3.92 4.66 -0.20
N GLY A 237 -2.98 4.09 -0.97
CA GLY A 237 -3.11 3.95 -2.42
C GLY A 237 -4.27 3.05 -2.89
N ILE A 238 -4.84 2.24 -1.97
CA ILE A 238 -6.03 1.41 -2.22
C ILE A 238 -7.21 1.76 -1.30
N ALA A 239 -7.13 2.85 -0.54
CA ALA A 239 -8.21 3.33 0.34
C ALA A 239 -9.30 4.07 -0.44
N VAL A 240 -10.04 3.35 -1.27
CA VAL A 240 -11.09 3.90 -2.14
C VAL A 240 -12.46 3.44 -1.66
N LYS A 241 -13.34 4.41 -1.33
CA LYS A 241 -14.71 4.14 -0.88
C LYS A 241 -15.63 3.76 -2.04
N GLU A 242 -15.52 4.48 -3.15
CA GLU A 242 -16.37 4.31 -4.33
C GLU A 242 -15.54 3.73 -5.50
N PRO A 243 -15.65 2.43 -5.79
CA PRO A 243 -14.97 1.83 -6.93
C PRO A 243 -15.55 2.35 -8.24
N GLY A 244 -14.70 2.47 -9.27
CA GLY A 244 -15.11 2.98 -10.57
C GLY A 244 -16.23 2.19 -11.23
N THR A 245 -16.97 2.83 -12.11
CA THR A 245 -18.05 2.18 -12.86
C THR A 245 -17.49 1.28 -13.97
N PHE A 246 -16.57 1.84 -14.77
CA PHE A 246 -15.87 1.12 -15.83
C PHE A 246 -15.03 -0.02 -15.24
N THR A 247 -14.21 0.28 -14.24
CA THR A 247 -13.32 -0.71 -13.63
C THR A 247 -14.10 -1.86 -12.98
N SER A 248 -15.22 -1.57 -12.30
CA SER A 248 -16.09 -2.61 -11.73
C SER A 248 -16.67 -3.54 -12.80
N ALA A 249 -17.07 -2.98 -13.96
CA ALA A 249 -17.58 -3.78 -15.07
C ALA A 249 -16.50 -4.68 -15.68
N VAL A 250 -15.24 -4.22 -15.75
CA VAL A 250 -14.11 -5.02 -16.18
C VAL A 250 -13.83 -6.12 -15.17
N LEU A 251 -13.65 -5.78 -13.88
CA LEU A 251 -13.32 -6.75 -12.82
C LEU A 251 -14.37 -7.87 -12.73
N LYS A 252 -15.64 -7.52 -12.84
CA LYS A 252 -16.74 -8.51 -12.82
C LYS A 252 -16.58 -9.62 -13.87
N LYS A 253 -15.88 -9.32 -14.98
CA LYS A 253 -15.67 -10.29 -16.07
C LYS A 253 -14.39 -11.09 -15.92
N ILE A 254 -13.32 -10.49 -15.33
CA ILE A 254 -11.99 -11.06 -15.40
C ILE A 254 -11.43 -11.52 -14.04
N ALA A 255 -11.91 -10.99 -12.92
CA ALA A 255 -11.41 -11.36 -11.61
C ALA A 255 -11.93 -12.74 -11.20
N ASP A 256 -11.02 -13.61 -10.78
CA ASP A 256 -11.41 -14.92 -10.23
C ASP A 256 -11.88 -14.78 -8.78
N ASP A 257 -11.22 -13.89 -8.01
CA ASP A 257 -11.59 -13.59 -6.64
C ASP A 257 -10.95 -12.30 -6.14
N ILE A 258 -11.43 -11.79 -5.00
CA ILE A 258 -10.81 -10.71 -4.23
C ILE A 258 -10.66 -11.18 -2.80
N VAL A 259 -9.46 -11.04 -2.23
CA VAL A 259 -9.16 -11.33 -0.82
C VAL A 259 -8.95 -10.04 -0.03
N LEU A 260 -9.29 -10.08 1.25
CA LEU A 260 -9.13 -8.97 2.17
C LEU A 260 -7.94 -9.21 3.10
N VAL A 261 -7.15 -8.16 3.36
CA VAL A 261 -6.00 -8.20 4.25
C VAL A 261 -6.15 -7.19 5.38
N SER A 262 -5.74 -7.56 6.58
CA SER A 262 -5.80 -6.69 7.77
C SER A 262 -4.62 -5.73 7.83
N GLU A 263 -4.74 -4.64 8.62
CA GLU A 263 -3.65 -3.70 8.87
C GLU A 263 -2.39 -4.38 9.41
N PRO A 264 -2.46 -5.28 10.42
CA PRO A 264 -1.27 -6.01 10.86
C PRO A 264 -0.58 -6.82 9.75
N ALA A 265 -1.36 -7.44 8.84
CA ALA A 265 -0.79 -8.18 7.71
C ALA A 265 -0.08 -7.25 6.70
N LEU A 266 -0.64 -6.06 6.46
CA LEU A 266 -0.02 -5.04 5.62
C LEU A 266 1.28 -4.52 6.24
N GLU A 267 1.27 -4.18 7.54
CA GLU A 267 2.46 -3.72 8.27
C GLU A 267 3.58 -4.78 8.22
N THR A 268 3.25 -6.04 8.48
CA THR A 268 4.22 -7.13 8.40
C THR A 268 4.78 -7.29 6.98
N ALA A 269 3.94 -7.20 5.94
CA ALA A 269 4.41 -7.31 4.56
C ALA A 269 5.36 -6.16 4.16
N VAL A 270 5.10 -4.92 4.62
CA VAL A 270 6.02 -3.77 4.43
C VAL A 270 7.36 -4.05 5.09
N ALA A 271 7.37 -4.51 6.35
CA ALA A 271 8.59 -4.83 7.09
C ALA A 271 9.38 -5.97 6.42
N VAL A 272 8.70 -7.02 5.98
CA VAL A 272 9.30 -8.17 5.30
C VAL A 272 9.93 -7.77 3.96
N LEU A 273 9.26 -6.94 3.15
CA LEU A 273 9.83 -6.43 1.88
C LEU A 273 11.08 -5.59 2.13
N LEU A 274 11.08 -4.73 3.14
CA LEU A 274 12.27 -3.96 3.50
C LEU A 274 13.41 -4.87 3.97
N GLN A 275 13.12 -5.87 4.81
CA GLN A 275 14.14 -6.75 5.39
C GLN A 275 14.73 -7.74 4.38
N ILE A 276 13.93 -8.25 3.45
CA ILE A 276 14.34 -9.30 2.50
C ILE A 276 14.77 -8.69 1.17
N GLU A 277 13.90 -7.88 0.56
CA GLU A 277 14.15 -7.32 -0.77
C GLU A 277 14.96 -6.02 -0.75
N LYS A 278 15.22 -5.46 0.45
CA LYS A 278 15.95 -4.20 0.66
C LYS A 278 15.32 -3.02 -0.10
N THR A 279 14.00 -3.07 -0.27
CA THR A 279 13.24 -2.05 -1.00
C THR A 279 12.15 -1.43 -0.11
N VAL A 280 11.91 -0.13 -0.28
CA VAL A 280 10.84 0.57 0.41
C VAL A 280 9.56 0.45 -0.41
N VAL A 281 8.49 -0.03 0.23
CA VAL A 281 7.16 -0.19 -0.37
C VAL A 281 6.12 0.41 0.56
N GLU A 282 5.15 1.12 0.02
CA GLU A 282 3.98 1.59 0.77
C GLU A 282 2.99 0.46 1.05
N GLY A 283 2.04 0.66 1.98
CA GLY A 283 1.07 -0.38 2.35
C GLY A 283 0.28 -0.95 1.17
N ALA A 284 -0.10 -0.11 0.20
CA ALA A 284 -0.78 -0.56 -1.03
C ALA A 284 0.11 -1.48 -1.88
N GLY A 285 1.41 -1.16 -1.99
CA GLY A 285 2.38 -1.98 -2.72
C GLY A 285 2.71 -3.31 -2.03
N ALA A 286 2.56 -3.37 -0.71
CA ALA A 286 2.77 -4.58 0.08
C ALA A 286 1.54 -5.51 0.14
N ALA A 287 0.36 -5.04 -0.28
CA ALA A 287 -0.90 -5.77 -0.13
C ALA A 287 -0.89 -7.15 -0.82
N GLY A 288 -0.24 -7.28 -1.98
CA GLY A 288 -0.09 -8.56 -2.67
C GLY A 288 0.65 -9.60 -1.83
N LEU A 289 1.78 -9.22 -1.23
CA LEU A 289 2.53 -10.10 -0.32
C LEU A 289 1.74 -10.41 0.94
N ALA A 290 1.07 -9.42 1.54
CA ALA A 290 0.19 -9.62 2.70
C ALA A 290 -0.88 -10.69 2.42
N ALA A 291 -1.50 -10.66 1.24
CA ALA A 291 -2.47 -11.67 0.83
C ALA A 291 -1.87 -13.07 0.72
N VAL A 292 -0.70 -13.21 0.10
CA VAL A 292 -0.03 -14.52 -0.04
C VAL A 292 0.38 -15.06 1.32
N MET A 293 0.94 -14.23 2.20
CA MET A 293 1.35 -14.65 3.55
C MET A 293 0.16 -15.04 4.42
N THR A 294 -0.98 -14.37 4.28
CA THR A 294 -2.21 -14.68 5.03
C THR A 294 -2.90 -15.93 4.52
N HIS A 295 -2.90 -16.14 3.20
CA HIS A 295 -3.63 -17.23 2.53
C HIS A 295 -2.69 -18.28 1.93
N ARG A 296 -1.60 -18.66 2.63
CA ARG A 296 -0.55 -19.57 2.14
C ARG A 296 -1.07 -20.83 1.45
N LYS A 297 -2.06 -21.49 2.04
CA LYS A 297 -2.64 -22.73 1.47
C LYS A 297 -3.22 -22.54 0.07
N ARG A 298 -3.72 -21.36 -0.24
CA ARG A 298 -4.29 -21.03 -1.56
C ARG A 298 -3.23 -20.92 -2.64
N PHE A 299 -2.06 -20.42 -2.26
CA PHE A 299 -0.99 -20.05 -3.19
C PHE A 299 0.18 -21.04 -3.22
N ALA A 300 0.24 -21.97 -2.26
CA ALA A 300 1.34 -22.94 -2.14
C ALA A 300 1.57 -23.72 -3.45
N GLY A 301 2.84 -23.85 -3.83
CA GLY A 301 3.29 -24.56 -5.01
C GLY A 301 3.02 -23.87 -6.36
N ARG A 302 2.45 -22.65 -6.37
CA ARG A 302 2.16 -21.88 -7.59
C ARG A 302 3.22 -20.84 -7.88
N LYS A 303 3.38 -20.47 -9.15
CA LYS A 303 4.18 -19.34 -9.62
C LYS A 303 3.34 -18.06 -9.57
N ILE A 304 3.65 -17.19 -8.62
CA ILE A 304 2.86 -16.01 -8.27
C ILE A 304 3.59 -14.74 -8.68
N GLY A 305 2.93 -13.90 -9.48
CA GLY A 305 3.38 -12.53 -9.76
C GLY A 305 2.74 -11.54 -8.81
N LEU A 306 3.56 -10.76 -8.10
CA LEU A 306 3.16 -9.64 -7.25
C LEU A 306 3.65 -8.33 -7.84
N VAL A 307 2.87 -7.26 -7.72
CA VAL A 307 3.31 -5.93 -8.11
C VAL A 307 3.53 -5.07 -6.86
N LEU A 308 4.77 -4.61 -6.66
CA LEU A 308 5.12 -3.61 -5.65
C LEU A 308 4.75 -2.24 -6.21
N CYS A 309 3.48 -1.90 -6.14
CA CYS A 309 2.84 -0.88 -6.95
C CYS A 309 3.22 0.56 -6.60
N GLY A 310 3.83 0.79 -5.42
CA GLY A 310 4.31 2.10 -5.00
C GLY A 310 5.21 2.04 -3.76
N GLY A 311 6.02 3.08 -3.57
CA GLY A 311 6.96 3.24 -2.46
C GLY A 311 6.81 4.58 -1.71
N ASN A 312 5.79 5.38 -2.01
CA ASN A 312 5.56 6.70 -1.42
C ASN A 312 4.94 6.61 -0.02
N ILE A 313 5.69 6.06 0.92
CA ILE A 313 5.31 6.00 2.33
C ILE A 313 6.00 7.14 3.12
N ASP A 314 5.26 7.77 4.03
CA ASP A 314 5.84 8.73 4.96
C ASP A 314 6.89 8.07 5.86
N THR A 315 8.03 8.75 6.07
CA THR A 315 9.18 8.19 6.82
C THR A 315 8.84 7.89 8.28
N ARG A 316 8.02 8.74 8.92
CA ARG A 316 7.57 8.52 10.30
C ARG A 316 6.61 7.34 10.38
N LEU A 317 5.69 7.25 9.40
CA LEU A 317 4.77 6.11 9.31
C LEU A 317 5.55 4.80 9.11
N LEU A 318 6.55 4.80 8.21
CA LEU A 318 7.42 3.64 8.00
C LEU A 318 8.13 3.23 9.30
N ALA A 319 8.69 4.18 10.04
CA ALA A 319 9.33 3.90 11.33
C ALA A 319 8.35 3.23 12.31
N ASN A 320 7.12 3.77 12.42
CA ASN A 320 6.09 3.19 13.27
C ASN A 320 5.70 1.76 12.83
N VAL A 321 5.55 1.53 11.54
CA VAL A 321 5.24 0.20 10.98
C VAL A 321 6.32 -0.82 11.38
N LEU A 322 7.59 -0.45 11.24
CA LEU A 322 8.72 -1.32 11.58
C LEU A 322 8.79 -1.63 13.08
N LEU A 323 8.60 -0.61 13.94
CA LEU A 323 8.58 -0.81 15.40
C LEU A 323 7.40 -1.69 15.84
N ARG A 324 6.22 -1.51 15.24
CA ARG A 324 5.05 -2.35 15.51
C ARG A 324 5.26 -3.79 15.05
N ASP A 325 5.95 -4.01 13.94
CA ASP A 325 6.30 -5.35 13.48
C ASP A 325 7.31 -6.03 14.43
N LEU A 326 8.32 -5.30 14.91
CA LEU A 326 9.24 -5.80 15.93
C LEU A 326 8.51 -6.16 17.23
N ALA A 327 7.52 -5.37 17.64
CA ALA A 327 6.73 -5.67 18.83
C ALA A 327 5.83 -6.91 18.62
N ARG A 328 5.17 -7.06 17.46
CA ARG A 328 4.38 -8.27 17.14
C ARG A 328 5.22 -9.53 17.07
N SER A 329 6.42 -9.44 16.54
CA SER A 329 7.35 -10.57 16.50
C SER A 329 7.99 -10.91 17.86
N GLY A 330 7.76 -10.08 18.88
CA GLY A 330 8.33 -10.24 20.22
C GLY A 330 9.81 -9.85 20.34
N ARG A 331 10.34 -9.17 19.31
CA ARG A 331 11.71 -8.61 19.36
C ARG A 331 11.78 -7.30 20.11
N LEU A 332 10.70 -6.55 20.15
CA LEU A 332 10.52 -5.36 20.98
C LEU A 332 9.42 -5.64 22.00
N ALA A 333 9.65 -5.37 23.26
CA ALA A 333 8.68 -5.56 24.34
C ALA A 333 8.74 -4.40 25.33
N ARG A 334 7.60 -4.11 25.96
CA ARG A 334 7.52 -3.21 27.10
C ARG A 334 6.99 -4.00 28.29
N LEU A 335 7.82 -4.10 29.33
CA LEU A 335 7.49 -4.81 30.56
C LEU A 335 7.19 -3.80 31.65
N ARG A 336 6.03 -3.96 32.30
CA ARG A 336 5.64 -3.19 33.48
C ARG A 336 5.84 -4.02 34.72
N LEU A 337 6.60 -3.50 35.70
CA LEU A 337 6.94 -4.16 36.96
C LEU A 337 6.53 -3.30 38.14
N THR A 338 6.00 -3.95 39.18
CA THR A 338 5.77 -3.32 40.49
C THR A 338 7.00 -3.54 41.36
N LEU A 339 7.63 -2.46 41.84
CA LEU A 339 8.83 -2.49 42.68
C LEU A 339 8.59 -1.76 43.99
N GLN A 340 9.40 -2.12 45.02
CA GLN A 340 9.50 -1.30 46.22
C GLN A 340 10.41 -0.12 45.96
N ASP A 341 10.04 1.09 46.42
CA ASP A 341 10.88 2.29 46.26
C ASP A 341 11.98 2.28 47.33
N ARG A 342 13.08 1.59 46.99
CA ARG A 342 14.28 1.48 47.84
C ARG A 342 15.54 1.33 46.96
N PRO A 343 16.73 1.77 47.52
CA PRO A 343 17.99 1.58 46.81
C PRO A 343 18.21 0.13 46.40
N GLY A 344 18.66 -0.08 45.15
CA GLY A 344 18.97 -1.40 44.60
C GLY A 344 17.78 -2.21 44.08
N ALA A 345 16.53 -1.72 44.20
CA ALA A 345 15.36 -2.45 43.68
C ALA A 345 15.43 -2.64 42.15
N LEU A 346 15.72 -1.60 41.40
CA LEU A 346 15.88 -1.69 39.95
C LEU A 346 17.11 -2.49 39.54
N PHE A 347 18.22 -2.40 40.30
CA PHE A 347 19.45 -3.10 39.99
C PHE A 347 19.23 -4.61 39.88
N LYS A 348 18.45 -5.20 40.82
CA LYS A 348 18.11 -6.62 40.79
C LYS A 348 17.31 -7.04 39.57
N VAL A 349 16.47 -6.15 39.04
CA VAL A 349 15.71 -6.38 37.79
C VAL A 349 16.67 -6.35 36.60
N VAL A 350 17.53 -5.33 36.52
CA VAL A 350 18.53 -5.18 35.44
C VAL A 350 19.49 -6.36 35.36
N GLU A 351 19.87 -6.99 36.52
CA GLU A 351 20.65 -8.20 36.51
C GLU A 351 19.97 -9.37 35.76
N ASP A 352 18.63 -9.46 35.81
CA ASP A 352 17.89 -10.47 35.05
C ASP A 352 17.89 -10.18 33.54
N PHE A 353 17.74 -8.94 33.14
CA PHE A 353 17.87 -8.54 31.73
C PHE A 353 19.25 -8.92 31.18
N ASN A 354 20.32 -8.60 31.94
CA ASN A 354 21.68 -8.98 31.57
C ASN A 354 21.86 -10.49 31.46
N ARG A 355 21.34 -11.27 32.46
CA ARG A 355 21.43 -12.74 32.48
C ARG A 355 20.74 -13.37 31.27
N HIS A 356 19.60 -12.80 30.82
CA HIS A 356 18.85 -13.27 29.66
C HIS A 356 19.29 -12.62 28.35
N GLN A 357 20.34 -11.78 28.38
CA GLN A 357 20.89 -11.08 27.22
C GLN A 357 19.81 -10.26 26.47
N VAL A 358 18.90 -9.65 27.22
CA VAL A 358 17.88 -8.73 26.71
C VAL A 358 18.38 -7.30 26.86
N ASN A 359 18.41 -6.54 25.77
CA ASN A 359 18.85 -5.16 25.76
C ASN A 359 17.77 -4.24 26.31
N ILE A 360 18.11 -3.34 27.22
CA ILE A 360 17.21 -2.30 27.74
C ILE A 360 17.36 -1.07 26.87
N LEU A 361 16.24 -0.58 26.31
CA LEU A 361 16.19 0.62 25.50
C LEU A 361 15.83 1.84 26.34
N GLU A 362 14.74 1.77 27.10
CA GLU A 362 14.27 2.84 27.96
C GLU A 362 13.73 2.30 29.29
N VAL A 363 13.81 3.15 30.34
CA VAL A 363 13.25 2.84 31.67
C VAL A 363 12.51 4.05 32.19
N TRP A 364 11.22 3.87 32.48
CA TRP A 364 10.40 4.90 33.14
C TRP A 364 10.07 4.50 34.56
N HIS A 365 10.25 5.41 35.50
CA HIS A 365 9.91 5.24 36.92
C HIS A 365 8.73 6.11 37.29
N ASN A 366 7.59 5.52 37.61
CA ASN A 366 6.38 6.20 38.02
C ASN A 366 6.12 6.01 39.53
N ARG A 367 6.38 7.08 40.32
CA ARG A 367 6.18 7.07 41.78
C ARG A 367 4.87 7.72 42.19
N ILE A 368 4.41 8.72 41.44
CA ILE A 368 3.28 9.58 41.81
C ILE A 368 1.99 9.14 41.09
N PHE A 369 2.08 8.97 39.78
CA PHE A 369 0.93 8.60 38.93
C PHE A 369 0.76 7.08 38.88
N THR A 370 0.43 6.48 40.04
CA THR A 370 0.24 5.03 40.22
C THR A 370 -0.81 4.78 41.31
N SER A 371 -1.52 3.68 41.22
CA SER A 371 -2.46 3.21 42.27
C SER A 371 -1.77 2.47 43.40
N LEU A 372 -0.44 2.35 43.39
CA LEU A 372 0.32 1.62 44.41
C LEU A 372 0.39 2.40 45.72
N PRO A 373 0.61 1.72 46.87
CA PRO A 373 0.94 2.37 48.14
C PRO A 373 2.18 3.27 48.01
N ALA A 374 2.30 4.29 48.87
CA ALA A 374 3.36 5.32 48.82
C ALA A 374 4.82 4.79 48.81
N LYS A 375 5.05 3.54 49.20
CA LYS A 375 6.36 2.87 49.12
C LYS A 375 6.53 1.99 47.87
N GLY A 376 5.56 1.99 46.97
CA GLY A 376 5.59 1.28 45.72
C GLY A 376 5.90 2.20 44.55
N LEU A 377 6.51 1.67 43.51
CA LEU A 377 6.68 2.34 42.24
C LEU A 377 6.39 1.36 41.09
N THR A 378 5.96 1.91 39.96
CA THR A 378 5.86 1.17 38.71
C THR A 378 7.09 1.50 37.86
N ALA A 379 7.86 0.47 37.47
CA ALA A 379 8.88 0.58 36.45
C ALA A 379 8.33 0.04 35.11
N GLU A 380 8.40 0.83 34.07
CA GLU A 380 8.18 0.37 32.71
C GLU A 380 9.53 0.28 32.00
N ILE A 381 9.85 -0.87 31.42
CA ILE A 381 11.12 -1.13 30.77
C ILE A 381 10.82 -1.55 29.33
N GLU A 382 11.25 -0.71 28.38
CA GLU A 382 11.26 -1.07 26.97
C GLU A 382 12.55 -1.81 26.65
N CYS A 383 12.43 -2.96 25.98
CA CYS A 383 13.57 -3.84 25.77
C CYS A 383 13.51 -4.53 24.39
N GLU A 384 14.70 -4.83 23.87
CA GLU A 384 14.90 -5.55 22.62
C GLU A 384 15.48 -6.94 22.93
N ALA A 385 14.90 -7.94 22.27
CA ALA A 385 15.31 -9.33 22.32
C ALA A 385 15.50 -9.92 20.91
N ARG A 386 16.11 -11.08 20.83
CA ARG A 386 16.27 -11.81 19.58
C ARG A 386 14.92 -12.29 19.03
N ASP A 387 14.05 -12.78 19.93
CA ASP A 387 12.75 -13.37 19.61
C ASP A 387 11.82 -13.34 20.84
N ARG A 388 10.59 -13.77 20.65
CA ARG A 388 9.55 -13.86 21.69
C ARG A 388 9.95 -14.83 22.82
N GLU A 389 10.58 -15.95 22.51
CA GLU A 389 10.98 -16.95 23.49
C GLU A 389 11.94 -16.36 24.55
N GLN A 390 12.87 -15.50 24.11
CA GLN A 390 13.80 -14.82 25.02
C GLN A 390 13.07 -13.87 25.97
N ILE A 391 12.04 -13.15 25.51
CA ILE A 391 11.19 -12.32 26.38
C ILE A 391 10.41 -13.18 27.37
N ASP A 392 9.81 -14.27 26.91
CA ASP A 392 9.02 -15.16 27.75
C ASP A 392 9.89 -15.79 28.88
N LEU A 393 11.12 -16.17 28.58
CA LEU A 393 12.10 -16.66 29.57
C LEU A 393 12.46 -15.57 30.58
N LEU A 394 12.69 -14.34 30.17
CA LEU A 394 12.94 -13.21 31.06
C LEU A 394 11.75 -12.96 31.99
N VAL A 395 10.54 -12.90 31.45
CA VAL A 395 9.31 -12.67 32.22
C VAL A 395 9.10 -13.80 33.24
N ALA A 396 9.32 -15.05 32.84
CA ALA A 396 9.22 -16.20 33.73
C ALA A 396 10.25 -16.13 34.88
N SER A 397 11.50 -15.73 34.60
CA SER A 397 12.55 -15.54 35.61
C SER A 397 12.19 -14.45 36.61
N LEU A 398 11.70 -13.30 36.12
CA LEU A 398 11.28 -12.19 36.99
C LEU A 398 10.11 -12.59 37.90
N ARG A 399 9.11 -13.28 37.35
CA ARG A 399 7.96 -13.80 38.13
C ARG A 399 8.39 -14.82 39.18
N ALA A 400 9.32 -15.72 38.85
CA ALA A 400 9.86 -16.71 39.80
C ALA A 400 10.59 -16.06 41.00
N LYS A 401 11.11 -14.85 40.84
CA LYS A 401 11.69 -14.01 41.89
C LYS A 401 10.69 -13.17 42.67
N GLY A 402 9.41 -13.34 42.39
CA GLY A 402 8.30 -12.64 43.06
C GLY A 402 7.98 -11.26 42.54
N TYR A 403 8.47 -10.86 41.36
CA TYR A 403 8.06 -9.62 40.72
C TYR A 403 6.69 -9.77 40.06
N ASP A 404 5.83 -8.79 40.26
CA ASP A 404 4.61 -8.64 39.46
C ASP A 404 5.01 -8.00 38.12
N VAL A 405 4.94 -8.81 37.06
CA VAL A 405 5.39 -8.42 35.70
C VAL A 405 4.24 -8.62 34.72
N THR A 406 3.90 -7.57 34.01
CA THR A 406 2.96 -7.60 32.88
C THR A 406 3.66 -7.10 31.62
N GLN A 407 3.46 -7.78 30.51
CA GLN A 407 3.84 -7.27 29.20
C GLN A 407 2.73 -6.33 28.70
N VAL A 408 3.11 -5.13 28.28
CA VAL A 408 2.18 -4.18 27.65
C VAL A 408 1.94 -4.66 26.22
N GLU A 409 0.70 -5.02 25.92
CA GLU A 409 0.32 -5.48 24.58
C GLU A 409 0.14 -4.31 23.63
N LEU A 410 0.33 -4.57 22.34
CA LEU A 410 -0.11 -3.68 21.27
C LEU A 410 -1.64 -3.72 21.24
N GLY A 411 -2.28 -2.59 21.53
CA GLY A 411 -3.74 -2.44 21.46
C GLY A 411 -4.28 -2.56 20.03
#